data_2603c9f2320b0583b5323d4d21fbd459
#
_entry.id   2603c9f2320b0583b5323d4d21fbd459
#
_cell.length_a   1.000
_cell.length_b   1.000
_cell.length_c   1.000
_cell.angle_alpha   90.00
_cell.angle_beta   90.00
_cell.angle_gamma   90.00
#
_symmetry.space_group_name_H-M   'P 1'
#
loop_
_entity.id
_entity.type
_entity.pdbx_description
1 polymer ?
#
loop_
_entity_poly.entity_id
_entity_poly.type
_entity_poly.pdbx_seq_one_letter_code
_entity_poly.pdbx_strand_id
1 'polypeptide(L)'
;MHNGILRFGGEKMSKSLGNVITLRSALDEWGPETLLMLFLGAHWRKPMDYTDETLAAAKARADGFREVFRNPSEPGGSWDELVAALDDDFNTPEALAVMHEWRDHDLLRRGLEIFGLSSLAEQEEAPAELDELAQRRADARSGGDYSEADRLRQEIEAQGWEVRDVAGDSGYRLVPKR
;
A
#
# COMPACT_ATOMS: atom_id res chain seq x y z
N MET A 1 23.99 9.75 15.82
CA MET A 1 23.59 8.80 14.78
C MET A 1 24.10 9.31 13.43
N HIS A 2 24.72 8.46 12.61
CA HIS A 2 25.14 8.81 11.25
C HIS A 2 24.45 7.86 10.29
N ASN A 3 23.61 8.42 9.42
CA ASN A 3 22.89 7.64 8.41
C ASN A 3 23.83 7.22 7.27
N GLY A 4 23.46 6.15 6.58
CA GLY A 4 24.06 5.77 5.31
C GLY A 4 23.95 6.89 4.26
N ILE A 5 24.76 6.84 3.24
CA ILE A 5 24.80 7.85 2.18
C ILE A 5 23.66 7.56 1.20
N LEU A 6 22.91 8.61 0.80
CA LEU A 6 21.99 8.55 -0.33
C LEU A 6 22.80 8.69 -1.63
N ARG A 7 22.62 7.73 -2.53
CA ARG A 7 23.22 7.70 -3.87
C ARG A 7 22.17 7.96 -4.92
N PHE A 8 22.56 8.52 -6.03
CA PHE A 8 21.75 8.70 -7.20
C PHE A 8 22.38 7.97 -8.37
N GLY A 9 21.71 6.93 -8.87
CA GLY A 9 22.27 6.08 -9.95
C GLY A 9 23.62 5.44 -9.60
N GLY A 10 23.84 5.06 -8.34
CA GLY A 10 25.10 4.46 -7.86
C GLY A 10 26.17 5.48 -7.46
N GLU A 11 26.00 6.77 -7.76
CA GLU A 11 26.93 7.84 -7.41
C GLU A 11 26.43 8.66 -6.23
N LYS A 12 27.37 9.22 -5.44
CA LYS A 12 27.01 10.15 -4.36
C LYS A 12 26.30 11.36 -4.92
N MET A 13 25.10 11.68 -4.41
CA MET A 13 24.38 12.90 -4.74
C MET A 13 25.21 14.14 -4.37
N SER A 14 25.50 15.03 -5.33
CA SER A 14 26.22 16.27 -5.10
C SER A 14 25.80 17.37 -6.06
N LYS A 15 25.83 18.63 -5.58
CA LYS A 15 25.50 19.80 -6.39
C LYS A 15 26.47 19.98 -7.57
N SER A 16 27.74 19.60 -7.39
CA SER A 16 28.77 19.73 -8.43
C SER A 16 28.57 18.76 -9.61
N LEU A 17 27.89 17.63 -9.38
CA LEU A 17 27.56 16.65 -10.42
C LEU A 17 26.20 16.94 -11.08
N GLY A 18 25.44 17.91 -10.59
CA GLY A 18 24.13 18.23 -11.12
C GLY A 18 23.06 17.13 -10.91
N ASN A 19 23.36 16.10 -10.12
CA ASN A 19 22.50 14.94 -9.85
C ASN A 19 21.68 15.12 -8.57
N VAL A 20 21.24 16.34 -8.27
CA VAL A 20 20.43 16.64 -7.08
C VAL A 20 18.95 16.72 -7.45
N ILE A 21 18.15 15.88 -6.83
CA ILE A 21 16.69 15.97 -6.87
C ILE A 21 16.21 16.72 -5.63
N THR A 22 15.25 17.64 -5.80
CA THR A 22 14.63 18.31 -4.65
C THR A 22 13.61 17.37 -4.01
N LEU A 23 13.44 17.47 -2.68
CA LEU A 23 12.39 16.69 -1.98
C LEU A 23 11.00 16.99 -2.56
N ARG A 24 10.72 18.24 -2.94
CA ARG A 24 9.43 18.61 -3.55
C ARG A 24 9.19 17.84 -4.85
N SER A 25 10.17 17.84 -5.75
CA SER A 25 10.07 17.10 -7.03
C SER A 25 9.85 15.61 -6.80
N ALA A 26 10.58 15.03 -5.86
CA ALA A 26 10.40 13.61 -5.51
C ALA A 26 9.00 13.32 -4.91
N LEU A 27 8.46 14.23 -4.07
CA LEU A 27 7.11 14.11 -3.52
C LEU A 27 6.03 14.25 -4.59
N ASP A 28 6.20 15.21 -5.52
CA ASP A 28 5.25 15.44 -6.61
C ASP A 28 5.18 14.25 -7.58
N GLU A 29 6.29 13.54 -7.77
CA GLU A 29 6.39 12.40 -8.69
C GLU A 29 5.98 11.07 -8.04
N TRP A 30 6.43 10.79 -6.81
CA TRP A 30 6.31 9.47 -6.18
C TRP A 30 5.38 9.41 -4.99
N GLY A 31 5.01 10.56 -4.44
CA GLY A 31 4.19 10.65 -3.24
C GLY A 31 4.95 10.35 -1.94
N PRO A 32 4.37 10.75 -0.79
CA PRO A 32 5.03 10.64 0.50
C PRO A 32 5.21 9.19 0.97
N GLU A 33 4.23 8.31 0.73
CA GLU A 33 4.27 6.93 1.18
C GLU A 33 5.37 6.14 0.47
N THR A 34 5.56 6.37 -0.85
CA THR A 34 6.64 5.71 -1.61
C THR A 34 8.00 6.13 -1.10
N LEU A 35 8.18 7.42 -0.81
CA LEU A 35 9.45 7.92 -0.27
C LEU A 35 9.73 7.41 1.14
N LEU A 36 8.71 7.36 2.01
CA LEU A 36 8.85 6.75 3.33
C LEU A 36 9.21 5.27 3.22
N MET A 37 8.54 4.52 2.32
CA MET A 37 8.86 3.11 2.07
C MET A 37 10.27 2.92 1.52
N LEU A 38 10.77 3.82 0.68
CA LEU A 38 12.16 3.79 0.22
C LEU A 38 13.12 3.92 1.40
N PHE A 39 12.93 4.93 2.26
CA PHE A 39 13.80 5.18 3.40
C PHE A 39 13.73 4.08 4.46
N LEU A 40 12.55 3.56 4.75
CA LEU A 40 12.36 2.49 5.73
C LEU A 40 12.79 1.12 5.19
N GLY A 41 12.80 0.95 3.87
CA GLY A 41 13.18 -0.29 3.20
C GLY A 41 14.69 -0.58 3.19
N ALA A 42 15.51 0.37 3.65
CA ALA A 42 16.95 0.19 3.82
C ALA A 42 17.35 0.39 5.30
N HIS A 43 18.23 -0.47 5.80
CA HIS A 43 18.77 -0.24 7.15
C HIS A 43 19.51 1.11 7.19
N TRP A 44 19.22 1.95 8.19
CA TRP A 44 19.70 3.33 8.28
C TRP A 44 21.23 3.50 8.22
N ARG A 45 22.01 2.48 8.57
CA ARG A 45 23.49 2.49 8.45
C ARG A 45 24.00 2.17 7.04
N LYS A 46 23.16 1.61 6.17
CA LYS A 46 23.57 1.20 4.82
C LYS A 46 23.38 2.32 3.82
N PRO A 47 24.21 2.42 2.79
CA PRO A 47 23.94 3.28 1.65
C PRO A 47 22.62 2.90 0.99
N MET A 48 21.90 3.91 0.50
CA MET A 48 20.64 3.74 -0.21
C MET A 48 20.76 4.35 -1.60
N ASP A 49 20.26 3.67 -2.60
CA ASP A 49 20.20 4.19 -3.97
C ASP A 49 18.79 4.74 -4.27
N TYR A 50 18.75 5.94 -4.78
CA TYR A 50 17.56 6.56 -5.34
C TYR A 50 17.58 6.31 -6.85
N THR A 51 16.79 5.36 -7.30
CA THR A 51 16.62 4.97 -8.70
C THR A 51 15.15 4.67 -8.96
N ASP A 52 14.73 4.72 -10.22
CA ASP A 52 13.36 4.35 -10.60
C ASP A 52 13.01 2.92 -10.16
N GLU A 53 13.98 2.02 -10.20
CA GLU A 53 13.79 0.63 -9.76
C GLU A 53 13.53 0.52 -8.25
N THR A 54 14.33 1.22 -7.43
CA THR A 54 14.14 1.21 -5.96
C THR A 54 12.86 1.91 -5.54
N LEU A 55 12.48 2.97 -6.25
CA LEU A 55 11.22 3.68 -6.04
C LEU A 55 10.00 2.85 -6.46
N ALA A 56 10.08 2.18 -7.61
CA ALA A 56 9.03 1.26 -8.04
C ALA A 56 8.84 0.09 -7.06
N ALA A 57 9.95 -0.46 -6.52
CA ALA A 57 9.90 -1.48 -5.48
C ALA A 57 9.29 -0.94 -4.17
N ALA A 58 9.63 0.29 -3.78
CA ALA A 58 9.05 0.94 -2.60
C ALA A 58 7.54 1.18 -2.77
N LYS A 59 7.12 1.65 -3.96
CA LYS A 59 5.72 1.81 -4.32
C LYS A 59 4.97 0.48 -4.25
N ALA A 60 5.52 -0.59 -4.81
CA ALA A 60 4.90 -1.92 -4.78
C ALA A 60 4.71 -2.43 -3.34
N ARG A 61 5.65 -2.15 -2.42
CA ARG A 61 5.48 -2.47 -0.99
C ARG A 61 4.34 -1.67 -0.35
N ALA A 62 4.25 -0.37 -0.62
CA ALA A 62 3.14 0.46 -0.14
C ALA A 62 1.79 -0.06 -0.64
N ASP A 63 1.72 -0.42 -1.93
CA ASP A 63 0.52 -0.99 -2.54
C ASP A 63 0.17 -2.37 -1.93
N GLY A 64 1.18 -3.16 -1.54
CA GLY A 64 1.00 -4.40 -0.80
C GLY A 64 0.29 -4.21 0.54
N PHE A 65 0.65 -3.19 1.32
CA PHE A 65 -0.05 -2.85 2.57
C PHE A 65 -1.50 -2.40 2.30
N ARG A 66 -1.74 -1.56 1.30
CA ARG A 66 -3.10 -1.15 0.92
C ARG A 66 -3.96 -2.36 0.54
N GLU A 67 -3.37 -3.35 -0.15
CA GLU A 67 -4.08 -4.56 -0.56
C GLU A 67 -4.56 -5.39 0.64
N VAL A 68 -3.83 -5.40 1.77
CA VAL A 68 -4.29 -6.08 2.98
C VAL A 68 -5.65 -5.55 3.42
N PHE A 69 -5.83 -4.22 3.43
CA PHE A 69 -7.09 -3.60 3.85
C PHE A 69 -8.24 -3.79 2.85
N ARG A 70 -7.95 -4.22 1.62
CA ARG A 70 -8.96 -4.55 0.60
C ARG A 70 -9.53 -5.94 0.75
N ASN A 71 -8.87 -6.78 1.55
CA ASN A 71 -9.30 -8.15 1.85
C ASN A 71 -9.93 -8.20 3.26
N PRO A 72 -10.71 -9.24 3.60
CA PRO A 72 -11.20 -9.41 4.96
C PRO A 72 -10.07 -9.44 5.99
N SER A 73 -10.31 -8.86 7.17
CA SER A 73 -9.38 -8.94 8.28
C SER A 73 -9.35 -10.36 8.83
N GLU A 74 -8.15 -10.87 9.07
CA GLU A 74 -7.92 -12.17 9.68
C GLU A 74 -7.04 -11.99 10.92
N PRO A 75 -7.38 -12.62 12.06
CA PRO A 75 -6.55 -12.52 13.25
C PRO A 75 -5.17 -13.13 12.98
N GLY A 76 -4.13 -12.47 13.44
CA GLY A 76 -2.76 -12.95 13.29
C GLY A 76 -1.75 -11.83 13.30
N GLY A 77 -0.49 -12.22 13.45
CA GLY A 77 0.63 -11.31 13.58
C GLY A 77 1.10 -11.19 15.03
N SER A 78 2.28 -10.64 15.23
CA SER A 78 2.92 -10.51 16.53
C SER A 78 3.51 -9.11 16.70
N TRP A 79 2.99 -8.37 17.68
CA TRP A 79 3.55 -7.09 18.06
C TRP A 79 4.97 -7.24 18.64
N ASP A 80 5.23 -8.33 19.35
CA ASP A 80 6.54 -8.59 19.95
C ASP A 80 7.61 -8.82 18.89
N GLU A 81 7.27 -9.41 17.74
CA GLU A 81 8.20 -9.54 16.60
C GLU A 81 8.55 -8.19 15.99
N LEU A 82 7.57 -7.28 15.85
CA LEU A 82 7.82 -5.91 15.40
C LEU A 82 8.75 -5.18 16.38
N VAL A 83 8.48 -5.28 17.69
CA VAL A 83 9.33 -4.67 18.73
C VAL A 83 10.74 -5.26 18.67
N ALA A 84 10.88 -6.58 18.55
CA ALA A 84 12.19 -7.24 18.44
C ALA A 84 12.98 -6.74 17.22
N ALA A 85 12.34 -6.56 16.06
CA ALA A 85 12.98 -6.00 14.88
C ALA A 85 13.45 -4.55 15.09
N LEU A 86 12.66 -3.73 15.80
CA LEU A 86 13.03 -2.34 16.11
C LEU A 86 14.10 -2.24 17.20
N ASP A 87 14.11 -3.15 18.15
CA ASP A 87 15.15 -3.23 19.20
C ASP A 87 16.51 -3.72 18.63
N ASP A 88 16.50 -4.42 17.49
CA ASP A 88 17.70 -4.78 16.73
C ASP A 88 18.20 -3.59 15.88
N ASP A 89 18.76 -2.57 16.54
CA ASP A 89 19.38 -1.39 15.92
C ASP A 89 18.44 -0.67 14.92
N PHE A 90 17.16 -0.56 15.25
CA PHE A 90 16.13 0.02 14.36
C PHE A 90 16.11 -0.63 12.97
N ASN A 91 16.04 -1.95 12.93
CA ASN A 91 15.97 -2.72 11.68
C ASN A 91 14.61 -2.56 11.00
N THR A 92 14.40 -1.38 10.42
CA THR A 92 13.12 -1.04 9.74
C THR A 92 12.80 -1.95 8.56
N PRO A 93 13.77 -2.45 7.76
CA PRO A 93 13.47 -3.46 6.74
C PRO A 93 12.83 -4.73 7.30
N GLU A 94 13.34 -5.25 8.43
CA GLU A 94 12.78 -6.42 9.11
C GLU A 94 11.40 -6.10 9.71
N ALA A 95 11.26 -4.94 10.33
CA ALA A 95 9.98 -4.48 10.86
C ALA A 95 8.89 -4.42 9.77
N LEU A 96 9.22 -3.91 8.59
CA LEU A 96 8.31 -3.91 7.44
C LEU A 96 8.01 -5.33 6.95
N ALA A 97 8.99 -6.24 6.94
CA ALA A 97 8.79 -7.63 6.54
C ALA A 97 7.81 -8.34 7.50
N VAL A 98 8.00 -8.19 8.82
CA VAL A 98 7.08 -8.69 9.85
C VAL A 98 5.66 -8.19 9.61
N MET A 99 5.50 -6.87 9.39
CA MET A 99 4.18 -6.26 9.16
C MET A 99 3.53 -6.73 7.85
N HIS A 100 4.31 -7.10 6.83
CA HIS A 100 3.78 -7.60 5.55
C HIS A 100 3.07 -8.95 5.68
N GLU A 101 3.41 -9.74 6.70
CA GLU A 101 2.75 -11.01 6.98
C GLU A 101 1.40 -10.83 7.71
N TRP A 102 1.15 -9.65 8.27
CA TRP A 102 -0.07 -9.39 9.05
C TRP A 102 -1.30 -9.25 8.15
N ARG A 103 -2.40 -9.86 8.61
CA ARG A 103 -3.73 -9.75 8.00
C ARG A 103 -4.75 -9.15 8.95
N ASP A 104 -4.37 -8.97 10.24
CA ASP A 104 -5.15 -8.26 11.24
C ASP A 104 -5.07 -6.75 10.96
N HIS A 105 -6.21 -6.15 10.60
CA HIS A 105 -6.27 -4.75 10.21
C HIS A 105 -5.93 -3.80 11.36
N ASP A 106 -6.34 -4.11 12.59
CA ASP A 106 -6.11 -3.23 13.74
C ASP A 106 -4.64 -3.27 14.15
N LEU A 107 -4.06 -4.46 14.14
CA LEU A 107 -2.63 -4.61 14.39
C LEU A 107 -1.80 -3.89 13.33
N LEU A 108 -2.14 -4.06 12.05
CA LEU A 108 -1.44 -3.42 10.93
C LEU A 108 -1.59 -1.89 10.97
N ARG A 109 -2.77 -1.34 11.27
CA ARG A 109 -2.95 0.11 11.43
C ARG A 109 -2.01 0.69 12.49
N ARG A 110 -1.93 0.04 13.64
CA ARG A 110 -1.03 0.45 14.72
C ARG A 110 0.43 0.40 14.30
N GLY A 111 0.83 -0.63 13.56
CA GLY A 111 2.19 -0.73 13.02
C GLY A 111 2.51 0.38 12.01
N LEU A 112 1.60 0.65 11.08
CA LEU A 112 1.75 1.71 10.07
C LEU A 112 1.82 3.11 10.71
N GLU A 113 1.09 3.35 11.79
CA GLU A 113 1.10 4.61 12.53
C GLU A 113 2.49 4.96 13.07
N ILE A 114 3.25 3.97 13.59
CA ILE A 114 4.62 4.17 14.07
C ILE A 114 5.51 4.79 12.99
N PHE A 115 5.30 4.41 11.74
CA PHE A 115 6.12 4.84 10.60
C PHE A 115 5.55 6.03 9.84
N GLY A 116 4.43 6.62 10.29
CA GLY A 116 3.77 7.73 9.60
C GLY A 116 3.10 7.31 8.29
N LEU A 117 2.71 6.04 8.17
CA LEU A 117 2.12 5.43 6.99
C LEU A 117 0.61 5.14 7.15
N SER A 118 -0.07 5.82 8.06
CA SER A 118 -1.49 5.60 8.36
C SER A 118 -2.39 5.76 7.13
N SER A 119 -2.02 6.61 6.18
CA SER A 119 -2.73 6.80 4.90
C SER A 119 -2.83 5.53 4.05
N LEU A 120 -1.95 4.54 4.26
CA LEU A 120 -2.03 3.25 3.58
C LEU A 120 -3.22 2.40 4.07
N ALA A 121 -3.74 2.70 5.26
CA ALA A 121 -4.91 2.02 5.82
C ALA A 121 -6.24 2.72 5.47
N GLU A 122 -6.17 3.90 4.85
CA GLU A 122 -7.34 4.63 4.40
C GLU A 122 -7.95 3.91 3.19
N GLN A 123 -9.26 3.67 3.27
CA GLN A 123 -10.03 3.12 2.16
C GLN A 123 -10.81 4.28 1.54
N GLU A 124 -10.69 4.42 0.24
CA GLU A 124 -11.59 5.30 -0.50
C GLU A 124 -12.99 4.68 -0.44
N GLU A 125 -13.96 5.45 0.02
CA GLU A 125 -15.36 5.05 -0.02
C GLU A 125 -15.88 5.18 -1.45
N ALA A 126 -16.53 4.11 -1.93
CA ALA A 126 -17.14 4.16 -3.24
C ALA A 126 -18.33 5.15 -3.23
N PRO A 127 -18.52 5.91 -4.31
CA PRO A 127 -19.75 6.69 -4.49
C PRO A 127 -21.01 5.82 -4.34
N ALA A 128 -22.04 6.35 -3.72
CA ALA A 128 -23.30 5.62 -3.48
C ALA A 128 -23.92 5.02 -4.76
N GLU A 129 -23.73 5.69 -5.89
CA GLU A 129 -24.19 5.22 -7.20
C GLU A 129 -23.51 3.91 -7.62
N LEU A 130 -22.23 3.74 -7.27
CA LEU A 130 -21.49 2.51 -7.54
C LEU A 130 -21.91 1.37 -6.62
N ASP A 131 -22.26 1.69 -5.38
CA ASP A 131 -22.78 0.70 -4.44
C ASP A 131 -24.13 0.15 -4.91
N GLU A 132 -25.03 1.01 -5.45
CA GLU A 132 -26.26 0.58 -6.08
C GLU A 132 -26.03 -0.33 -7.29
N LEU A 133 -25.03 -0.03 -8.14
CA LEU A 133 -24.67 -0.90 -9.27
C LEU A 133 -24.11 -2.24 -8.79
N ALA A 134 -23.30 -2.23 -7.76
CA ALA A 134 -22.73 -3.46 -7.18
C ALA A 134 -23.81 -4.35 -6.55
N GLN A 135 -24.79 -3.74 -5.87
CA GLN A 135 -25.95 -4.48 -5.32
C GLN A 135 -26.77 -5.12 -6.45
N ARG A 136 -27.12 -4.37 -7.49
CA ARG A 136 -27.85 -4.90 -8.66
C ARG A 136 -27.08 -6.03 -9.34
N ARG A 137 -25.75 -5.93 -9.42
CA ARG A 137 -24.90 -7.03 -9.93
C ARG A 137 -25.01 -8.28 -9.05
N ALA A 138 -24.97 -8.12 -7.74
CA ALA A 138 -25.11 -9.25 -6.79
C ALA A 138 -26.47 -9.93 -6.94
N ASP A 139 -27.55 -9.14 -7.08
CA ASP A 139 -28.90 -9.63 -7.30
C ASP A 139 -29.04 -10.38 -8.64
N ALA A 140 -28.47 -9.85 -9.73
CA ALA A 140 -28.46 -10.48 -11.05
C ALA A 140 -27.73 -11.84 -11.01
N ARG A 141 -26.57 -11.92 -10.32
CA ARG A 141 -25.84 -13.19 -10.13
C ARG A 141 -26.66 -14.21 -9.34
N SER A 142 -27.29 -13.77 -8.27
CA SER A 142 -28.15 -14.63 -7.44
C SER A 142 -29.36 -15.15 -8.22
N GLY A 143 -29.89 -14.34 -9.14
CA GLY A 143 -30.96 -14.69 -10.06
C GLY A 143 -30.53 -15.52 -11.28
N GLY A 144 -29.20 -15.75 -11.46
CA GLY A 144 -28.64 -16.49 -12.59
C GLY A 144 -28.52 -15.70 -13.89
N ASP A 145 -28.75 -14.37 -13.84
CA ASP A 145 -28.55 -13.47 -14.99
C ASP A 145 -27.09 -12.99 -15.06
N TYR A 146 -26.23 -13.87 -15.52
CA TYR A 146 -24.80 -13.58 -15.65
C TYR A 146 -24.51 -12.51 -16.71
N SER A 147 -25.36 -12.35 -17.72
CA SER A 147 -25.20 -11.34 -18.77
C SER A 147 -25.35 -9.93 -18.20
N GLU A 148 -26.39 -9.71 -17.40
CA GLU A 148 -26.61 -8.42 -16.73
C GLU A 148 -25.53 -8.17 -15.66
N ALA A 149 -25.12 -9.21 -14.93
CA ALA A 149 -24.05 -9.09 -13.93
C ALA A 149 -22.72 -8.68 -14.56
N ASP A 150 -22.35 -9.22 -15.73
CA ASP A 150 -21.14 -8.85 -16.46
C ASP A 150 -21.22 -7.42 -17.02
N ARG A 151 -22.38 -7.00 -17.50
CA ARG A 151 -22.63 -5.62 -17.96
C ARG A 151 -22.41 -4.61 -16.81
N LEU A 152 -23.01 -4.88 -15.65
CA LEU A 152 -22.89 -4.02 -14.46
C LEU A 152 -21.45 -3.99 -13.94
N ARG A 153 -20.73 -5.09 -13.99
CA ARG A 153 -19.30 -5.14 -13.66
C ARG A 153 -18.50 -4.21 -14.56
N GLN A 154 -18.72 -4.26 -15.87
CA GLN A 154 -18.02 -3.39 -16.83
C GLN A 154 -18.34 -1.91 -16.59
N GLU A 155 -19.59 -1.58 -16.21
CA GLU A 155 -20.01 -0.22 -15.89
C GLU A 155 -19.29 0.32 -14.63
N ILE A 156 -19.13 -0.51 -13.60
CA ILE A 156 -18.35 -0.19 -12.39
C ILE A 156 -16.87 -0.01 -12.75
N GLU A 157 -16.32 -0.91 -13.57
CA GLU A 157 -14.92 -0.85 -13.99
C GLU A 157 -14.60 0.40 -14.84
N ALA A 158 -15.55 0.84 -15.67
CA ALA A 158 -15.42 2.06 -16.46
C ALA A 158 -15.35 3.34 -15.60
N GLN A 159 -15.87 3.29 -14.38
CA GLN A 159 -15.81 4.39 -13.41
C GLN A 159 -14.59 4.30 -12.48
N GLY A 160 -13.62 3.40 -12.79
CA GLY A 160 -12.36 3.29 -12.05
C GLY A 160 -12.45 2.45 -10.78
N TRP A 161 -13.48 1.59 -10.65
CA TRP A 161 -13.67 0.71 -9.51
C TRP A 161 -13.73 -0.76 -9.94
N GLU A 162 -13.39 -1.65 -9.01
CA GLU A 162 -13.50 -3.09 -9.16
C GLU A 162 -14.45 -3.63 -8.09
N VAL A 163 -15.36 -4.54 -8.49
CA VAL A 163 -16.22 -5.25 -7.56
C VAL A 163 -15.64 -6.63 -7.26
N ARG A 164 -15.32 -6.88 -5.99
CA ARG A 164 -14.82 -8.17 -5.49
C ARG A 164 -15.91 -8.89 -4.73
N ASP A 165 -16.11 -10.17 -5.05
CA ASP A 165 -17.04 -11.03 -4.31
C ASP A 165 -16.40 -11.41 -2.97
N VAL A 166 -17.13 -11.22 -1.88
CA VAL A 166 -16.70 -11.55 -0.51
C VAL A 166 -17.77 -12.34 0.21
N ALA A 167 -17.37 -13.18 1.17
CA ALA A 167 -18.31 -13.85 2.06
C ALA A 167 -18.78 -12.83 3.12
N GLY A 168 -20.08 -12.59 3.25
CA GLY A 168 -20.66 -11.67 4.22
C GLY A 168 -22.01 -11.11 3.77
N ASP A 169 -22.56 -10.16 4.55
CA ASP A 169 -23.91 -9.64 4.39
C ASP A 169 -24.16 -8.97 3.04
N SER A 170 -23.20 -8.23 2.49
CA SER A 170 -23.32 -7.58 1.17
C SER A 170 -22.96 -8.51 0.02
N GLY A 171 -22.15 -9.56 0.27
CA GLY A 171 -21.65 -10.47 -0.77
C GLY A 171 -20.66 -9.85 -1.75
N TYR A 172 -20.34 -8.57 -1.63
CA TYR A 172 -19.38 -7.85 -2.48
C TYR A 172 -18.65 -6.74 -1.72
N ARG A 173 -17.53 -6.29 -2.30
CA ARG A 173 -16.80 -5.09 -1.89
C ARG A 173 -16.35 -4.31 -3.14
N LEU A 174 -16.49 -2.99 -3.10
CA LEU A 174 -15.94 -2.08 -4.10
C LEU A 174 -14.53 -1.64 -3.70
N VAL A 175 -13.59 -1.71 -4.64
CA VAL A 175 -12.21 -1.25 -4.44
C VAL A 175 -11.78 -0.38 -5.63
N PRO A 176 -11.02 0.71 -5.43
CA PRO A 176 -10.54 1.54 -6.52
C PRO A 176 -9.65 0.71 -7.46
N LYS A 177 -9.88 0.84 -8.77
CA LYS A 177 -9.04 0.23 -9.82
C LYS A 177 -7.83 1.16 -10.04
N ARG A 178 -6.64 0.61 -9.97
CA ARG A 178 -5.37 1.35 -10.18
C ARG A 178 -4.73 0.99 -11.49
#